data_9f83ce588d842383b2cf139130cba19a
#
_entry.id   9f83ce588d842383b2cf139130cba19a
#
_cell.length_a   1.000
_cell.length_b   1.000
_cell.length_c   1.000
_cell.angle_alpha   90.00
_cell.angle_beta   90.00
_cell.angle_gamma   90.00
#
_symmetry.space_group_name_H-M   'P 1'
#
loop_
_entity.id
_entity.type
_entity.pdbx_description
1 polymer ?
#
loop_
_entity_poly.entity_id
_entity_poly.type
_entity_poly.pdbx_seq_one_letter_code
_entity_poly.pdbx_strand_id
1 'polypeptide(L)'
;MGLGASGRDDGGMATFMLGQAQRDEVRAAARRAAVLPLAELTPRSFPLPTAAAVLRRLAREVTDGAGFALLHGVPVDEDPDVSCAGVGCYAGRIVPQGAQQVSVQHVRDQGADPKVPTTFSYQHSGALGYHADPADIVALLCVQTAKSGGLSRIVRSAAVHDELARTSPDLSRVL
;
A
#
# COMPACT_ATOMS: atom_id res chain seq x y z
N MET A 1 -20.36 -7.10 -17.92
CA MET A 1 -19.39 -6.07 -17.50
C MET A 1 -19.57 -5.85 -16.01
N GLY A 2 -18.82 -6.54 -15.15
CA GLY A 2 -18.87 -6.35 -13.70
C GLY A 2 -17.86 -5.26 -13.30
N LEU A 3 -18.33 -4.06 -13.00
CA LEU A 3 -17.55 -3.10 -12.22
C LEU A 3 -17.25 -3.77 -10.88
N GLY A 4 -15.97 -3.88 -10.51
CA GLY A 4 -15.58 -4.45 -9.22
C GLY A 4 -16.39 -3.80 -8.11
N ALA A 5 -16.93 -4.63 -7.22
CA ALA A 5 -17.74 -4.16 -6.11
C ALA A 5 -16.91 -3.16 -5.28
N SER A 6 -17.47 -2.00 -4.97
CA SER A 6 -16.89 -1.05 -4.02
C SER A 6 -17.92 -0.74 -2.95
N GLY A 7 -17.49 -0.72 -1.72
CA GLY A 7 -18.31 -0.39 -0.55
C GLY A 7 -17.49 0.45 0.43
N ARG A 8 -18.09 0.84 1.55
CA ARG A 8 -17.37 1.36 2.72
C ARG A 8 -17.65 0.41 3.88
N ASP A 9 -16.65 0.17 4.71
CA ASP A 9 -16.82 -0.54 5.97
C ASP A 9 -17.41 0.39 7.06
N ASP A 10 -17.67 -0.18 8.24
CA ASP A 10 -18.24 0.57 9.38
C ASP A 10 -17.31 1.70 9.87
N GLY A 11 -16.04 1.68 9.50
CA GLY A 11 -15.04 2.75 9.77
C GLY A 11 -14.92 3.79 8.66
N GLY A 12 -15.75 3.71 7.60
CA GLY A 12 -15.74 4.64 6.47
C GLY A 12 -14.63 4.38 5.43
N MET A 13 -13.84 3.31 5.59
CA MET A 13 -12.79 2.94 4.63
C MET A 13 -13.41 2.41 3.33
N ALA A 14 -13.00 2.99 2.21
CA ALA A 14 -13.43 2.51 0.90
C ALA A 14 -12.76 1.17 0.58
N THR A 15 -13.58 0.18 0.23
CA THR A 15 -13.14 -1.16 -0.11
C THR A 15 -13.37 -1.43 -1.58
N PHE A 16 -12.34 -1.92 -2.26
CA PHE A 16 -12.34 -2.31 -3.67
C PHE A 16 -12.01 -3.79 -3.79
N MET A 17 -12.54 -4.44 -4.82
CA MET A 17 -12.30 -5.85 -5.05
C MET A 17 -12.00 -6.12 -6.53
N LEU A 18 -10.95 -6.88 -6.79
CA LEU A 18 -10.67 -7.43 -8.11
C LEU A 18 -11.48 -8.71 -8.32
N GLY A 19 -12.33 -8.73 -9.34
CA GLY A 19 -13.02 -9.92 -9.79
C GLY A 19 -12.06 -10.94 -10.43
N GLN A 20 -12.54 -12.15 -10.71
CA GLN A 20 -11.68 -13.24 -11.22
C GLN A 20 -10.93 -12.84 -12.49
N ALA A 21 -11.61 -12.27 -13.48
CA ALA A 21 -10.99 -11.83 -14.73
C ALA A 21 -9.89 -10.79 -14.51
N GLN A 22 -10.09 -9.86 -13.58
CA GLN A 22 -9.10 -8.84 -13.22
C GLN A 22 -7.88 -9.44 -12.51
N ARG A 23 -8.09 -10.44 -11.65
CA ARG A 23 -6.99 -11.18 -11.02
C ARG A 23 -6.15 -11.93 -12.05
N ASP A 24 -6.80 -12.58 -13.01
CA ASP A 24 -6.12 -13.32 -14.09
C ASP A 24 -5.35 -12.35 -15.00
N GLU A 25 -5.89 -11.15 -15.21
CA GLU A 25 -5.21 -10.06 -15.90
C GLU A 25 -3.93 -9.61 -15.16
N VAL A 26 -3.99 -9.43 -13.82
CA VAL A 26 -2.81 -9.11 -13.00
C VAL A 26 -1.77 -10.23 -13.07
N ARG A 27 -2.17 -11.51 -12.92
CA ARG A 27 -1.24 -12.65 -13.07
C ARG A 27 -0.55 -12.67 -14.43
N ALA A 28 -1.32 -12.49 -15.50
CA ALA A 28 -0.77 -12.47 -16.85
C ALA A 28 0.18 -11.28 -17.06
N ALA A 29 -0.11 -10.12 -16.49
CA ALA A 29 0.77 -8.96 -16.54
C ALA A 29 2.04 -9.19 -15.70
N ALA A 30 1.94 -9.78 -14.51
CA ALA A 30 3.07 -10.09 -13.64
C ALA A 30 4.05 -11.05 -14.33
N ARG A 31 3.58 -12.13 -14.94
CA ARG A 31 4.44 -13.04 -15.71
C ARG A 31 5.19 -12.35 -16.85
N ARG A 32 4.55 -11.41 -17.56
CA ARG A 32 5.20 -10.64 -18.64
C ARG A 32 6.22 -9.65 -18.13
N ALA A 33 5.95 -9.07 -16.96
CA ALA A 33 6.76 -8.02 -16.36
C ALA A 33 7.90 -8.55 -15.46
N ALA A 34 7.98 -9.86 -15.20
CA ALA A 34 8.93 -10.47 -14.28
C ALA A 34 10.42 -10.20 -14.61
N VAL A 35 10.73 -9.82 -15.85
CA VAL A 35 12.09 -9.48 -16.28
C VAL A 35 12.38 -7.98 -16.28
N LEU A 36 11.40 -7.16 -15.92
CA LEU A 36 11.54 -5.70 -15.90
C LEU A 36 11.94 -5.20 -14.49
N PRO A 37 12.74 -4.13 -14.40
CA PRO A 37 13.00 -3.48 -13.12
C PRO A 37 11.68 -2.96 -12.51
N LEU A 38 11.41 -3.31 -11.25
CA LEU A 38 10.16 -2.93 -10.58
C LEU A 38 9.93 -1.41 -10.54
N ALA A 39 11.00 -0.63 -10.35
CA ALA A 39 10.95 0.84 -10.32
C ALA A 39 10.52 1.46 -11.67
N GLU A 40 10.63 0.71 -12.77
CA GLU A 40 10.30 1.18 -14.12
C GLU A 40 8.90 0.72 -14.58
N LEU A 41 8.16 0.00 -13.72
CA LEU A 41 6.82 -0.43 -14.07
C LEU A 41 5.88 0.77 -14.21
N THR A 42 5.12 0.75 -15.29
CA THR A 42 4.14 1.77 -15.67
C THR A 42 2.86 1.08 -16.15
N PRO A 43 1.72 1.76 -16.22
CA PRO A 43 0.51 1.20 -16.83
C PRO A 43 0.70 0.73 -18.29
N ARG A 44 1.75 1.20 -18.97
CA ARG A 44 2.09 0.77 -20.34
C ARG A 44 2.81 -0.58 -20.33
N SER A 45 3.78 -0.77 -19.43
CA SER A 45 4.56 -2.02 -19.31
C SER A 45 3.84 -3.09 -18.49
N PHE A 46 2.85 -2.68 -17.68
CA PHE A 46 1.97 -3.55 -16.90
C PHE A 46 0.50 -3.28 -17.25
N PRO A 47 0.04 -3.61 -18.47
CA PRO A 47 -1.30 -3.26 -18.93
C PRO A 47 -2.37 -4.10 -18.25
N LEU A 48 -3.40 -3.43 -17.71
CA LEU A 48 -4.56 -4.02 -17.04
C LEU A 48 -5.85 -3.45 -17.64
N PRO A 49 -6.28 -3.91 -18.82
CA PRO A 49 -7.43 -3.34 -19.56
C PRO A 49 -8.71 -3.19 -18.72
N THR A 50 -9.03 -4.17 -17.88
CA THR A 50 -10.24 -4.14 -17.06
C THR A 50 -10.02 -3.71 -15.63
N ALA A 51 -8.87 -4.06 -15.00
CA ALA A 51 -8.56 -3.67 -13.64
C ALA A 51 -8.16 -2.19 -13.50
N ALA A 52 -7.61 -1.56 -14.54
CA ALA A 52 -7.14 -0.17 -14.51
C ALA A 52 -8.22 0.82 -14.03
N ALA A 53 -9.48 0.62 -14.37
CA ALA A 53 -10.57 1.50 -13.95
C ALA A 53 -10.79 1.43 -12.42
N VAL A 54 -10.72 0.25 -11.83
CA VAL A 54 -10.80 0.03 -10.38
C VAL A 54 -9.62 0.68 -9.67
N LEU A 55 -8.40 0.46 -10.18
CA LEU A 55 -7.16 0.98 -9.58
C LEU A 55 -7.10 2.51 -9.62
N ARG A 56 -7.52 3.14 -10.72
CA ARG A 56 -7.61 4.62 -10.80
C ARG A 56 -8.66 5.20 -9.85
N ARG A 57 -9.77 4.49 -9.62
CA ARG A 57 -10.76 4.91 -8.61
C ARG A 57 -10.19 4.80 -7.21
N LEU A 58 -9.48 3.71 -6.90
CA LEU A 58 -8.76 3.53 -5.64
C LEU A 58 -7.73 4.64 -5.45
N ALA A 59 -6.91 4.94 -6.44
CA ALA A 59 -5.93 6.02 -6.37
C ALA A 59 -6.59 7.36 -6.02
N ARG A 60 -7.70 7.71 -6.68
CA ARG A 60 -8.46 8.93 -6.35
C ARG A 60 -9.04 8.93 -4.94
N GLU A 61 -9.50 7.79 -4.44
CA GLU A 61 -9.98 7.70 -3.06
C GLU A 61 -8.87 7.98 -2.05
N VAL A 62 -7.64 7.53 -2.36
CA VAL A 62 -6.47 7.79 -1.52
C VAL A 62 -5.99 9.23 -1.64
N THR A 63 -5.99 9.85 -2.83
CA THR A 63 -5.50 11.22 -3.03
C THR A 63 -6.54 12.29 -2.66
N ASP A 64 -7.77 12.12 -3.12
CA ASP A 64 -8.80 13.17 -3.09
C ASP A 64 -9.96 12.83 -2.12
N GLY A 65 -10.02 11.57 -1.66
CA GLY A 65 -11.08 11.06 -0.78
C GLY A 65 -10.67 10.94 0.67
N ALA A 66 -10.96 9.76 1.27
CA ALA A 66 -10.68 9.49 2.68
C ALA A 66 -9.19 9.44 3.03
N GLY A 67 -8.29 9.33 2.05
CA GLY A 67 -6.85 9.24 2.25
C GLY A 67 -6.33 7.82 2.44
N PHE A 68 -7.20 6.83 2.46
CA PHE A 68 -6.87 5.40 2.55
C PHE A 68 -7.96 4.55 1.91
N ALA A 69 -7.59 3.38 1.45
CA ALA A 69 -8.50 2.41 0.84
C ALA A 69 -7.97 0.99 0.98
N LEU A 70 -8.85 -0.01 0.92
CA LEU A 70 -8.52 -1.42 0.93
C LEU A 70 -8.81 -2.03 -0.44
N LEU A 71 -7.83 -2.76 -1.00
CA LEU A 71 -8.00 -3.52 -2.22
C LEU A 71 -7.88 -5.02 -1.94
N HIS A 72 -8.94 -5.77 -2.22
CA HIS A 72 -8.93 -7.22 -2.14
C HIS A 72 -8.64 -7.87 -3.49
N GLY A 73 -8.00 -9.04 -3.42
CA GLY A 73 -7.84 -9.94 -4.56
C GLY A 73 -6.63 -9.64 -5.43
N VAL A 74 -5.63 -8.92 -4.94
CA VAL A 74 -4.32 -8.86 -5.61
C VAL A 74 -3.69 -10.25 -5.54
N PRO A 75 -3.31 -10.88 -6.68
CA PRO A 75 -2.67 -12.18 -6.68
C PRO A 75 -1.28 -12.13 -6.03
N VAL A 76 -0.99 -13.13 -5.20
CA VAL A 76 0.30 -13.32 -4.52
C VAL A 76 0.95 -14.67 -4.84
N ASP A 77 0.34 -15.42 -5.73
CA ASP A 77 0.70 -16.81 -6.10
C ASP A 77 1.73 -16.90 -7.22
N GLU A 78 1.98 -15.82 -7.93
CA GLU A 78 3.06 -15.73 -8.94
C GLU A 78 4.29 -15.05 -8.31
N ASP A 79 4.47 -13.77 -8.60
CA ASP A 79 5.50 -12.93 -7.97
C ASP A 79 4.82 -11.79 -7.22
N PRO A 80 4.79 -11.83 -5.87
CA PRO A 80 4.14 -10.81 -5.06
C PRO A 80 4.74 -9.41 -5.26
N ASP A 81 6.04 -9.30 -5.49
CA ASP A 81 6.73 -8.02 -5.66
C ASP A 81 6.34 -7.38 -6.98
N VAL A 82 6.32 -8.16 -8.06
CA VAL A 82 5.86 -7.71 -9.38
C VAL A 82 4.38 -7.35 -9.33
N SER A 83 3.55 -8.14 -8.64
CA SER A 83 2.11 -7.86 -8.48
C SER A 83 1.88 -6.57 -7.69
N CYS A 84 2.61 -6.37 -6.59
CA CYS A 84 2.56 -5.17 -5.75
C CYS A 84 2.95 -3.92 -6.54
N ALA A 85 4.12 -3.96 -7.17
CA ALA A 85 4.65 -2.87 -7.97
C ALA A 85 3.77 -2.57 -9.19
N GLY A 86 3.32 -3.62 -9.89
CA GLY A 86 2.47 -3.49 -11.08
C GLY A 86 1.08 -2.93 -10.79
N VAL A 87 0.47 -3.27 -9.66
CA VAL A 87 -0.77 -2.64 -9.19
C VAL A 87 -0.49 -1.22 -8.70
N GLY A 88 0.58 -1.02 -7.95
CA GLY A 88 1.00 0.27 -7.39
C GLY A 88 1.27 1.33 -8.46
N CYS A 89 1.80 0.96 -9.62
CA CYS A 89 2.10 1.92 -10.69
C CYS A 89 0.86 2.65 -11.26
N TYR A 90 -0.36 2.18 -10.95
CA TYR A 90 -1.61 2.86 -11.28
C TYR A 90 -1.97 4.00 -10.31
N ALA A 91 -1.35 4.03 -9.13
CA ALA A 91 -1.48 5.12 -8.19
C ALA A 91 -0.41 6.21 -8.37
N GLY A 92 0.75 5.84 -8.93
CA GLY A 92 1.84 6.77 -9.14
C GLY A 92 3.15 6.08 -9.55
N ARG A 93 4.23 6.84 -9.51
CA ARG A 93 5.57 6.32 -9.76
C ARG A 93 6.09 5.59 -8.51
N ILE A 94 6.70 4.42 -8.72
CA ILE A 94 7.33 3.67 -7.65
C ILE A 94 8.59 4.42 -7.19
N VAL A 95 8.69 4.65 -5.88
CA VAL A 95 9.84 5.30 -5.24
C VAL A 95 10.67 4.23 -4.56
N PRO A 96 11.96 4.07 -4.93
CA PRO A 96 12.86 3.16 -4.24
C PRO A 96 13.03 3.54 -2.76
N GLN A 97 13.12 2.55 -1.90
CA GLN A 97 13.09 2.69 -0.45
C GLN A 97 14.42 2.25 0.20
N GLY A 98 14.73 2.89 1.33
CA GLY A 98 15.87 2.54 2.15
C GLY A 98 17.24 2.77 1.48
N ALA A 99 18.29 2.43 2.19
CA ALA A 99 19.67 2.58 1.71
C ALA A 99 20.00 1.67 0.50
N GLN A 100 19.28 0.55 0.38
CA GLN A 100 19.47 -0.41 -0.71
C GLN A 100 18.65 -0.07 -1.97
N GLN A 101 17.87 1.00 -1.93
CA GLN A 101 17.01 1.47 -3.04
C GLN A 101 16.10 0.37 -3.59
N VAL A 102 15.44 -0.40 -2.70
CA VAL A 102 14.51 -1.45 -3.09
C VAL A 102 13.15 -0.87 -3.45
N SER A 103 12.52 -1.38 -4.50
CA SER A 103 11.20 -0.94 -4.95
C SER A 103 10.06 -1.52 -4.11
N VAL A 104 10.26 -2.70 -3.54
CA VAL A 104 9.32 -3.37 -2.61
C VAL A 104 10.12 -3.82 -1.39
N GLN A 105 9.71 -3.34 -0.21
CA GLN A 105 10.34 -3.72 1.05
C GLN A 105 9.55 -4.85 1.69
N HIS A 106 10.23 -5.97 2.00
CA HIS A 106 9.61 -7.07 2.73
C HIS A 106 9.56 -6.78 4.22
N VAL A 107 8.35 -6.81 4.78
CA VAL A 107 8.10 -6.67 6.22
C VAL A 107 7.81 -8.06 6.79
N ARG A 108 8.76 -8.59 7.55
CA ARG A 108 8.63 -9.90 8.21
C ARG A 108 9.55 -9.99 9.42
N ASP A 109 9.13 -10.75 10.43
CA ASP A 109 9.98 -11.06 11.57
C ASP A 109 11.19 -11.90 11.12
N GLN A 110 12.38 -11.35 11.34
CA GLN A 110 13.67 -11.98 11.06
C GLN A 110 14.38 -12.40 12.38
N GLY A 111 13.69 -12.26 13.52
CA GLY A 111 14.25 -12.49 14.84
C GLY A 111 15.29 -11.44 15.28
N ALA A 112 15.29 -10.29 14.64
CA ALA A 112 16.24 -9.22 14.97
C ALA A 112 15.94 -8.63 16.36
N ASP A 113 16.98 -8.31 17.13
CA ASP A 113 16.81 -7.69 18.45
C ASP A 113 16.48 -6.18 18.29
N PRO A 114 15.30 -5.73 18.75
CA PRO A 114 14.91 -4.32 18.65
C PRO A 114 15.78 -3.38 19.50
N LYS A 115 16.60 -3.91 20.42
CA LYS A 115 17.53 -3.11 21.24
C LYS A 115 18.81 -2.74 20.50
N VAL A 116 19.09 -3.40 19.38
CA VAL A 116 20.26 -3.08 18.55
C VAL A 116 19.92 -1.84 17.70
N PRO A 117 20.70 -0.73 17.80
CA PRO A 117 20.38 0.55 17.14
C PRO A 117 20.27 0.48 15.60
N THR A 118 20.87 -0.55 14.99
CA THR A 118 20.83 -0.77 13.54
C THR A 118 19.67 -1.66 13.09
N THR A 119 18.85 -2.16 14.03
CA THR A 119 17.68 -2.99 13.72
C THR A 119 16.53 -2.10 13.23
N PHE A 120 16.01 -2.42 12.05
CA PHE A 120 14.82 -1.75 11.52
C PHE A 120 13.55 -2.42 11.99
N SER A 121 12.48 -1.65 12.14
CA SER A 121 11.18 -2.11 12.63
C SER A 121 10.54 -3.23 11.80
N TYR A 122 10.85 -3.32 10.52
CA TYR A 122 10.36 -4.38 9.63
C TYR A 122 11.09 -5.73 9.81
N GLN A 123 12.11 -5.81 10.70
CA GLN A 123 12.93 -7.00 10.94
C GLN A 123 12.55 -7.75 12.24
N HIS A 124 11.62 -7.23 13.02
CA HIS A 124 11.19 -7.85 14.27
C HIS A 124 9.67 -7.76 14.47
N SER A 125 9.14 -8.58 15.37
CA SER A 125 7.70 -8.67 15.69
C SER A 125 7.18 -7.59 16.65
N GLY A 126 8.00 -6.62 17.04
CA GLY A 126 7.62 -5.54 17.94
C GLY A 126 6.59 -4.58 17.31
N ALA A 127 5.85 -3.91 18.18
CA ALA A 127 4.91 -2.87 17.73
C ALA A 127 5.67 -1.68 17.12
N LEU A 128 5.18 -1.19 16.00
CA LEU A 128 5.66 0.02 15.35
C LEU A 128 4.78 1.21 15.76
N GLY A 129 5.41 2.28 16.23
CA GLY A 129 4.72 3.54 16.54
C GLY A 129 4.16 4.21 15.29
N TYR A 130 3.27 5.18 15.48
CA TYR A 130 2.80 6.00 14.36
C TYR A 130 3.96 6.74 13.70
N HIS A 131 4.02 6.70 12.39
CA HIS A 131 5.03 7.35 11.56
C HIS A 131 4.42 7.68 10.19
N ALA A 132 5.13 8.46 9.41
CA ALA A 132 4.86 8.69 7.99
C ALA A 132 6.10 8.26 7.20
N ASP A 133 5.88 7.64 6.05
CA ASP A 133 6.95 7.34 5.11
C ASP A 133 7.18 8.52 4.15
N PRO A 134 8.38 8.68 3.59
CA PRO A 134 8.71 9.79 2.69
C PRO A 134 8.20 9.54 1.26
N ALA A 135 6.88 9.33 1.13
CA ALA A 135 6.18 9.10 -0.13
C ALA A 135 4.75 9.66 -0.04
N ASP A 136 4.18 10.07 -1.18
CA ASP A 136 2.81 10.60 -1.23
C ASP A 136 1.77 9.50 -0.94
N ILE A 137 2.04 8.27 -1.37
CA ILE A 137 1.19 7.09 -1.16
C ILE A 137 2.06 5.92 -0.71
N VAL A 138 1.62 5.23 0.34
CA VAL A 138 2.19 3.97 0.81
C VAL A 138 1.22 2.84 0.51
N ALA A 139 1.70 1.75 -0.07
CA ALA A 139 0.92 0.54 -0.32
C ALA A 139 1.53 -0.64 0.45
N LEU A 140 0.68 -1.42 1.11
CA LEU A 140 1.07 -2.65 1.80
C LEU A 140 0.33 -3.83 1.16
N LEU A 141 1.06 -4.81 0.65
CA LEU A 141 0.49 -6.07 0.17
C LEU A 141 0.62 -7.14 1.25
N CYS A 142 -0.50 -7.62 1.78
CA CYS A 142 -0.52 -8.75 2.71
C CYS A 142 -0.38 -10.06 1.94
N VAL A 143 0.80 -10.67 1.98
CA VAL A 143 1.07 -11.99 1.40
C VAL A 143 0.60 -13.09 2.34
N GLN A 144 0.79 -12.89 3.65
CA GLN A 144 0.38 -13.84 4.70
C GLN A 144 -0.03 -13.07 5.95
N THR A 145 -1.19 -13.41 6.50
CA THR A 145 -1.65 -12.83 7.77
C THR A 145 -0.86 -13.39 8.94
N ALA A 146 -0.61 -12.57 9.96
CA ALA A 146 -0.03 -13.00 11.21
C ALA A 146 -0.96 -13.97 11.96
N LYS A 147 -0.40 -14.89 12.74
CA LYS A 147 -1.18 -15.79 13.62
C LYS A 147 -1.93 -15.02 14.70
N SER A 148 -1.35 -13.92 15.18
CA SER A 148 -1.94 -13.00 16.16
C SER A 148 -1.30 -11.62 16.02
N GLY A 149 -2.01 -10.56 16.38
CA GLY A 149 -1.53 -9.19 16.20
C GLY A 149 -1.54 -8.75 14.73
N GLY A 150 -0.57 -7.90 14.36
CA GLY A 150 -0.42 -7.40 13.00
C GLY A 150 -1.51 -6.41 12.58
N LEU A 151 -2.21 -5.80 13.53
CA LEU A 151 -3.22 -4.78 13.23
C LEU A 151 -2.55 -3.47 12.86
N SER A 152 -2.94 -2.93 11.69
CA SER A 152 -2.56 -1.58 11.27
C SER A 152 -3.61 -0.56 11.73
N ARG A 153 -3.13 0.59 12.17
CA ARG A 153 -3.96 1.76 12.49
C ARG A 153 -3.56 2.89 11.56
N ILE A 154 -4.53 3.48 10.90
CA ILE A 154 -4.29 4.53 9.91
C ILE A 154 -5.06 5.78 10.32
N VAL A 155 -4.41 6.93 10.22
CA VAL A 155 -5.02 8.24 10.44
C VAL A 155 -4.50 9.22 9.40
N ARG A 156 -5.35 10.10 8.91
CA ARG A 156 -4.94 11.18 7.99
C ARG A 156 -4.14 12.24 8.77
N SER A 157 -3.02 12.68 8.22
CA SER A 157 -2.23 13.78 8.80
C SER A 157 -3.06 15.05 8.98
N ALA A 158 -3.92 15.38 8.00
CA ALA A 158 -4.84 16.51 8.12
C ALA A 158 -5.79 16.39 9.32
N ALA A 159 -6.32 15.19 9.60
CA ALA A 159 -7.20 14.99 10.76
C ALA A 159 -6.44 15.15 12.10
N VAL A 160 -5.18 14.74 12.14
CA VAL A 160 -4.31 14.99 13.30
C VAL A 160 -4.06 16.48 13.49
N HIS A 161 -3.75 17.20 12.40
CA HIS A 161 -3.57 18.65 12.42
C HIS A 161 -4.83 19.39 12.90
N ASP A 162 -6.00 19.03 12.35
CA ASP A 162 -7.27 19.67 12.71
C ASP A 162 -7.61 19.43 14.18
N GLU A 163 -7.35 18.22 14.70
CA GLU A 163 -7.56 17.93 16.12
C GLU A 163 -6.58 18.71 17.02
N LEU A 164 -5.32 18.85 16.61
CA LEU A 164 -4.35 19.70 17.32
C LEU A 164 -4.76 21.17 17.29
N ALA A 165 -5.21 21.69 16.17
CA ALA A 165 -5.70 23.05 16.04
C ALA A 165 -6.91 23.33 16.96
N ARG A 166 -7.77 22.34 17.14
CA ARG A 166 -8.96 22.42 18.00
C ARG A 166 -8.63 22.31 19.49
N THR A 167 -7.68 21.41 19.87
CA THR A 167 -7.42 21.07 21.29
C THR A 167 -6.22 21.84 21.85
N SER A 168 -5.27 22.22 21.01
CA SER A 168 -4.00 22.84 21.40
C SER A 168 -3.51 23.81 20.32
N PRO A 169 -4.24 24.94 20.09
CA PRO A 169 -3.94 25.85 18.97
C PRO A 169 -2.53 26.45 19.01
N ASP A 170 -1.92 26.56 20.17
CA ASP A 170 -0.55 27.07 20.28
C ASP A 170 0.48 26.07 19.77
N LEU A 171 0.23 24.76 19.94
CA LEU A 171 1.10 23.71 19.35
C LEU A 171 0.91 23.63 17.83
N SER A 172 -0.31 23.80 17.33
CA SER A 172 -0.60 23.77 15.89
C SER A 172 0.11 24.91 15.11
N ARG A 173 0.50 26.01 15.77
CA ARG A 173 1.21 27.12 15.12
C ARG A 173 2.71 26.87 14.91
N VAL A 174 3.28 25.87 15.57
CA VAL A 174 4.71 25.56 15.49
C VAL A 174 4.99 24.31 14.65
N LEU A 175 3.94 23.65 14.13
CA LEU A 175 3.98 22.56 13.17
C LEU A 175 3.81 23.08 11.74
#